data_fda7265988cd639c612013051db6e658
#
_entry.id   fda7265988cd639c612013051db6e658
#
_cell.length_a   1.000
_cell.length_b   1.000
_cell.length_c   1.000
_cell.angle_alpha   90.00
_cell.angle_beta   90.00
_cell.angle_gamma   90.00
#
_symmetry.space_group_name_H-M   'P 1'
#
loop_
_entity.id
_entity.type
_entity.pdbx_description
1 polymer ?
#
loop_
_entity_poly.entity_id
_entity_poly.type
_entity_poly.pdbx_seq_one_letter_code
_entity_poly.pdbx_strand_id
1 'polypeptide(L)'
;LSLTRLCLLSSITYNQRAGYNVCPYFYEREVKIMEITGIALQTVATGEDVTFTETPVCGSKCIVHRQGSGIIKLRGITNQRKARFLVSYSGNIQIPTGGTVEAISLAIAVDGEPLQSTRMIVTPAAVENFFNVSAQAYIDVPCGCCSTVAVQNTSTQAIQAQNSNLIAVREA
;
A
#
# COMPACT_ATOMS: atom_id res chain seq x y z
N LEU A 1 11.46 -9.47 -22.47
CA LEU A 1 11.71 -10.57 -21.52
C LEU A 1 11.16 -10.14 -20.17
N SER A 2 9.89 -10.52 -19.92
CA SER A 2 9.15 -10.23 -18.70
C SER A 2 9.65 -11.15 -17.57
N LEU A 3 10.28 -10.58 -16.57
CA LEU A 3 10.60 -11.26 -15.32
C LEU A 3 9.43 -11.12 -14.35
N THR A 4 8.41 -11.92 -14.56
CA THR A 4 7.36 -12.16 -13.56
C THR A 4 8.00 -12.95 -12.42
N ARG A 5 8.50 -12.27 -11.38
CA ARG A 5 8.84 -12.94 -10.13
C ARG A 5 7.55 -13.37 -9.44
N LEU A 6 7.20 -14.63 -9.67
CA LEU A 6 6.24 -15.35 -8.86
C LEU A 6 6.77 -15.33 -7.42
N CYS A 7 5.96 -14.84 -6.47
CA CYS A 7 6.18 -15.11 -5.04
C CYS A 7 6.02 -16.63 -4.84
N LEU A 8 7.09 -17.37 -5.04
CA LEU A 8 7.12 -18.81 -4.78
C LEU A 8 7.08 -19.01 -3.26
N LEU A 9 6.01 -19.65 -2.82
CA LEU A 9 5.91 -20.30 -1.52
C LEU A 9 7.13 -21.23 -1.36
N SER A 10 8.04 -20.89 -0.47
CA SER A 10 9.13 -21.78 -0.09
C SER A 10 8.52 -23.01 0.55
N SER A 11 8.63 -24.14 -0.16
CA SER A 11 8.26 -25.46 0.30
C SER A 11 9.12 -25.85 1.49
N ILE A 12 8.45 -26.12 2.62
CA ILE A 12 9.06 -26.70 3.82
C ILE A 12 9.49 -28.11 3.47
N THR A 13 10.80 -28.35 3.34
CA THR A 13 11.35 -29.72 3.31
C THR A 13 11.36 -30.26 4.74
N TYR A 14 10.49 -31.21 4.98
CA TYR A 14 10.40 -31.98 6.21
C TYR A 14 11.57 -32.93 6.28
N ASN A 15 12.51 -32.70 7.18
CA ASN A 15 13.60 -33.67 7.44
C ASN A 15 13.25 -34.50 8.68
N GLN A 16 12.71 -35.71 8.45
CA GLN A 16 12.49 -36.70 9.50
C GLN A 16 13.80 -37.41 9.82
N ARG A 17 14.47 -37.03 10.89
CA ARG A 17 15.34 -37.95 11.67
C ARG A 17 15.57 -37.41 13.08
N ALA A 18 15.32 -38.34 14.05
CA ALA A 18 15.57 -38.28 15.48
C ALA A 18 14.47 -37.66 16.36
N GLY A 19 13.79 -38.55 17.07
CA GLY A 19 12.70 -38.33 18.00
C GLY A 19 13.03 -37.57 19.28
N TYR A 20 13.14 -36.27 19.17
CA TYR A 20 12.92 -35.32 20.26
C TYR A 20 12.09 -34.18 19.72
N ASN A 21 10.91 -33.99 20.31
CA ASN A 21 10.08 -32.82 20.04
C ASN A 21 10.77 -31.55 20.58
N VAL A 22 11.79 -31.10 19.90
CA VAL A 22 12.28 -29.74 20.01
C VAL A 22 11.62 -29.01 18.89
N CYS A 23 10.61 -28.18 19.22
CA CYS A 23 10.16 -27.15 18.33
C CYS A 23 11.40 -26.34 17.90
N PRO A 24 11.88 -26.42 16.67
CA PRO A 24 12.95 -25.54 16.27
C PRO A 24 12.33 -24.13 16.31
N TYR A 25 12.74 -23.34 17.26
CA TYR A 25 12.57 -21.90 17.26
C TYR A 25 13.43 -21.34 16.12
N PHE A 26 13.07 -21.69 14.88
CA PHE A 26 13.44 -20.89 13.73
C PHE A 26 12.60 -19.62 13.83
N TYR A 27 13.19 -18.61 14.39
CA TYR A 27 12.75 -17.25 14.26
C TYR A 27 12.96 -16.88 12.78
N GLU A 28 12.07 -17.38 11.91
CA GLU A 28 11.87 -16.77 10.60
C GLU A 28 11.51 -15.31 10.90
N ARG A 29 12.43 -14.42 10.60
CA ARG A 29 12.10 -12.99 10.52
C ARG A 29 11.02 -12.91 9.46
N GLU A 30 9.76 -12.96 9.88
CA GLU A 30 8.65 -12.67 8.98
C GLU A 30 8.94 -11.30 8.38
N VAL A 31 9.04 -11.25 7.05
CA VAL A 31 9.18 -9.99 6.32
C VAL A 31 7.94 -9.18 6.64
N LYS A 32 8.12 -8.18 7.47
CA LYS A 32 7.03 -7.34 7.99
C LYS A 32 6.79 -6.12 7.11
N ILE A 33 7.29 -6.13 5.87
CA ILE A 33 7.28 -5.02 4.93
C ILE A 33 6.65 -5.49 3.63
N MET A 34 5.82 -4.62 3.03
CA MET A 34 5.35 -4.76 1.66
C MET A 34 5.59 -3.44 0.93
N GLU A 35 6.02 -3.53 -0.32
CA GLU A 35 6.11 -2.41 -1.24
C GLU A 35 5.31 -2.75 -2.50
N ILE A 36 4.46 -1.82 -2.91
CA ILE A 36 3.69 -1.91 -4.15
C ILE A 36 3.87 -0.64 -4.98
N THR A 37 3.95 -0.80 -6.28
CA THR A 37 4.21 0.31 -7.20
C THR A 37 3.25 0.35 -8.37
N GLY A 38 2.94 1.57 -8.82
CA GLY A 38 2.20 1.87 -10.04
C GLY A 38 2.99 2.89 -10.86
N ILE A 39 3.83 2.43 -11.78
CA ILE A 39 4.76 3.28 -12.55
C ILE A 39 4.04 4.01 -13.67
N ALA A 40 3.09 3.35 -14.33
CA ALA A 40 2.37 3.90 -15.48
C ALA A 40 1.49 5.09 -15.09
N LEU A 41 1.34 6.03 -16.02
CA LEU A 41 0.35 7.10 -15.89
C LEU A 41 -1.05 6.51 -15.84
N GLN A 42 -1.82 6.85 -14.82
CA GLN A 42 -3.19 6.40 -14.63
C GLN A 42 -4.10 7.59 -14.30
N THR A 43 -5.31 7.56 -14.83
CA THR A 43 -6.35 8.53 -14.46
C THR A 43 -7.15 7.97 -13.29
N VAL A 44 -7.26 8.75 -12.23
CA VAL A 44 -7.98 8.41 -11.00
C VAL A 44 -9.16 9.36 -10.86
N ALA A 45 -10.37 8.84 -11.00
CA ALA A 45 -11.59 9.64 -10.86
C ALA A 45 -11.78 10.10 -9.41
N THR A 46 -12.64 11.09 -9.21
CA THR A 46 -13.00 11.57 -7.87
C THR A 46 -13.55 10.42 -7.00
N GLY A 47 -12.98 10.24 -5.82
CA GLY A 47 -13.38 9.18 -4.91
C GLY A 47 -12.82 7.78 -5.24
N GLU A 48 -12.09 7.63 -6.35
CA GLU A 48 -11.45 6.37 -6.73
C GLU A 48 -10.03 6.26 -6.14
N ASP A 49 -9.51 5.04 -6.13
CA ASP A 49 -8.20 4.71 -5.58
C ASP A 49 -7.12 4.63 -6.66
N VAL A 50 -5.91 5.04 -6.31
CA VAL A 50 -4.70 4.80 -7.10
C VAL A 50 -4.43 3.30 -7.16
N THR A 51 -4.25 2.73 -8.35
CA THR A 51 -3.97 1.31 -8.54
C THR A 51 -2.48 1.00 -8.60
N PHE A 52 -2.10 -0.20 -8.15
CA PHE A 52 -0.71 -0.65 -8.12
C PHE A 52 -0.57 -1.95 -8.89
N THR A 53 0.30 -1.96 -9.88
CA THR A 53 0.47 -3.07 -10.83
C THR A 53 1.59 -4.03 -10.47
N GLU A 54 2.52 -3.61 -9.60
CA GLU A 54 3.69 -4.38 -9.23
C GLU A 54 3.82 -4.49 -7.71
N THR A 55 4.46 -5.57 -7.26
CA THR A 55 4.77 -5.81 -5.85
C THR A 55 6.26 -6.18 -5.73
N PRO A 56 7.16 -5.19 -5.76
CA PRO A 56 8.61 -5.43 -5.68
C PRO A 56 9.01 -6.15 -4.41
N VAL A 57 8.36 -5.84 -3.28
CA VAL A 57 8.56 -6.51 -2.00
C VAL A 57 7.25 -7.12 -1.54
N CYS A 58 7.19 -8.46 -1.57
CA CYS A 58 6.03 -9.20 -1.11
C CYS A 58 5.86 -9.08 0.39
N GLY A 59 4.63 -8.85 0.83
CA GLY A 59 4.28 -8.80 2.24
C GLY A 59 4.25 -10.18 2.90
N SER A 60 3.99 -10.17 4.19
CA SER A 60 3.76 -11.34 5.01
C SER A 60 2.27 -11.68 5.09
N LYS A 61 1.91 -12.69 5.90
CA LYS A 61 0.51 -13.02 6.21
C LYS A 61 -0.29 -11.83 6.77
N CYS A 62 0.40 -10.83 7.34
CA CYS A 62 -0.21 -9.65 7.94
C CYS A 62 -0.52 -8.54 6.94
N ILE A 63 0.17 -8.47 5.79
CA ILE A 63 0.02 -7.44 4.78
C ILE A 63 -0.18 -8.14 3.44
N VAL A 64 -1.36 -7.97 2.83
CA VAL A 64 -1.75 -8.66 1.61
C VAL A 64 -2.19 -7.66 0.55
N HIS A 65 -1.68 -7.81 -0.66
CA HIS A 65 -2.06 -7.04 -1.83
C HIS A 65 -2.44 -7.97 -2.98
N ARG A 66 -3.45 -7.60 -3.75
CA ARG A 66 -3.77 -8.22 -5.03
C ARG A 66 -3.27 -7.32 -6.15
N GLN A 67 -2.37 -7.82 -6.97
CA GLN A 67 -1.81 -7.10 -8.11
C GLN A 67 -2.91 -6.49 -9.00
N GLY A 68 -2.76 -5.22 -9.36
CA GLY A 68 -3.76 -4.45 -10.12
C GLY A 68 -4.86 -3.83 -9.27
N SER A 69 -4.87 -4.06 -7.95
CA SER A 69 -5.79 -3.41 -7.01
C SER A 69 -5.17 -2.12 -6.43
N GLY A 70 -6.02 -1.15 -6.07
CA GLY A 70 -5.62 0.02 -5.26
C GLY A 70 -5.58 -0.26 -3.77
N ILE A 71 -5.95 -1.47 -3.32
CA ILE A 71 -6.19 -1.77 -1.91
C ILE A 71 -5.16 -2.76 -1.38
N ILE A 72 -4.53 -2.44 -0.24
CA ILE A 72 -3.82 -3.39 0.61
C ILE A 72 -4.70 -3.76 1.80
N LYS A 73 -4.59 -5.00 2.26
CA LYS A 73 -5.27 -5.51 3.44
C LYS A 73 -4.28 -5.75 4.56
N LEU A 74 -4.47 -5.05 5.67
CA LEU A 74 -3.72 -5.22 6.90
C LEU A 74 -4.48 -6.16 7.84
N ARG A 75 -3.77 -7.12 8.44
CA ARG A 75 -4.37 -8.12 9.35
C ARG A 75 -3.77 -7.99 10.73
N GLY A 76 -4.62 -7.90 11.73
CA GLY A 76 -4.25 -7.87 13.16
C GLY A 76 -3.83 -9.23 13.71
N ILE A 77 -2.88 -9.91 13.04
CA ILE A 77 -2.33 -11.19 13.51
C ILE A 77 -1.28 -10.89 14.57
N THR A 78 -1.69 -10.88 15.84
CA THR A 78 -0.82 -10.52 16.96
C THR A 78 -1.31 -11.17 18.24
N ASN A 79 -0.41 -11.35 19.22
CA ASN A 79 -0.74 -11.76 20.59
C ASN A 79 -1.06 -10.56 21.50
N GLN A 80 -0.96 -9.34 20.96
CA GLN A 80 -1.29 -8.10 21.65
C GLN A 80 -2.73 -7.69 21.31
N ARG A 81 -3.23 -6.62 21.96
CA ARG A 81 -4.59 -6.10 21.69
C ARG A 81 -4.75 -5.58 20.26
N LYS A 82 -3.67 -5.11 19.63
CA LYS A 82 -3.65 -4.54 18.30
C LYS A 82 -2.27 -4.72 17.64
N ALA A 83 -2.24 -4.78 16.34
CA ALA A 83 -1.04 -4.67 15.51
C ALA A 83 -0.95 -3.25 14.95
N ARG A 84 0.24 -2.66 14.95
CA ARG A 84 0.50 -1.32 14.41
C ARG A 84 1.24 -1.42 13.08
N PHE A 85 0.78 -0.67 12.12
CA PHE A 85 1.39 -0.56 10.81
C PHE A 85 1.72 0.89 10.49
N LEU A 86 2.90 1.13 9.92
CA LEU A 86 3.24 2.38 9.25
C LEU A 86 2.96 2.22 7.78
N VAL A 87 2.17 3.11 7.21
CA VAL A 87 1.89 3.18 5.78
C VAL A 87 2.43 4.50 5.24
N SER A 88 3.25 4.43 4.19
CA SER A 88 3.84 5.58 3.52
C SER A 88 3.48 5.55 2.04
N TYR A 89 3.03 6.66 1.51
CA TYR A 89 2.77 6.86 0.09
C TYR A 89 3.68 7.96 -0.47
N SER A 90 4.15 7.78 -1.70
CA SER A 90 4.75 8.81 -2.52
C SER A 90 4.38 8.61 -3.99
N GLY A 91 4.23 9.70 -4.73
CA GLY A 91 3.89 9.65 -6.14
C GLY A 91 3.87 11.03 -6.78
N ASN A 92 3.73 11.05 -8.09
CA ASN A 92 3.57 12.28 -8.86
C ASN A 92 2.12 12.41 -9.30
N ILE A 93 1.55 13.58 -9.11
CA ILE A 93 0.16 13.88 -9.52
C ILE A 93 0.10 15.12 -10.39
N GLN A 94 -0.88 15.13 -11.30
CA GLN A 94 -1.16 16.28 -12.17
C GLN A 94 -2.65 16.37 -12.49
N ILE A 95 -3.05 17.53 -13.02
CA ILE A 95 -4.35 17.72 -13.64
C ILE A 95 -4.27 17.22 -15.08
N PRO A 96 -5.20 16.34 -15.54
CA PRO A 96 -5.21 15.86 -16.92
C PRO A 96 -5.54 16.99 -17.91
N THR A 97 -5.21 16.77 -19.19
CA THR A 97 -5.65 17.65 -20.28
C THR A 97 -7.16 17.84 -20.24
N GLY A 98 -7.62 19.10 -20.30
CA GLY A 98 -9.05 19.43 -20.22
C GLY A 98 -9.60 19.52 -18.80
N GLY A 99 -8.80 19.31 -17.78
CA GLY A 99 -9.16 19.57 -16.38
C GLY A 99 -9.12 21.06 -16.05
N THR A 100 -9.71 21.41 -14.91
CA THR A 100 -9.72 22.78 -14.39
C THR A 100 -8.50 23.02 -13.51
N VAL A 101 -7.82 24.17 -13.68
CA VAL A 101 -6.70 24.56 -12.81
C VAL A 101 -7.24 24.95 -11.44
N GLU A 102 -7.18 24.00 -10.50
CA GLU A 102 -7.63 24.14 -9.13
C GLU A 102 -6.80 23.24 -8.19
N ALA A 103 -7.06 23.33 -6.91
CA ALA A 103 -6.39 22.46 -5.92
C ALA A 103 -6.80 21.01 -6.13
N ILE A 104 -5.83 20.13 -6.29
CA ILE A 104 -6.02 18.68 -6.33
C ILE A 104 -5.42 18.02 -5.10
N SER A 105 -5.95 16.87 -4.71
CA SER A 105 -5.49 16.19 -3.50
C SER A 105 -5.68 14.68 -3.54
N LEU A 106 -4.74 13.98 -2.89
CA LEU A 106 -4.82 12.57 -2.52
C LEU A 106 -4.81 12.45 -1.00
N ALA A 107 -5.37 11.38 -0.48
CA ALA A 107 -5.23 11.02 0.93
C ALA A 107 -5.10 9.49 1.10
N ILE A 108 -4.43 9.06 2.17
CA ILE A 108 -4.50 7.67 2.60
C ILE A 108 -5.90 7.43 3.17
N ALA A 109 -6.60 6.44 2.63
CA ALA A 109 -7.91 6.02 3.10
C ALA A 109 -7.81 4.71 3.89
N VAL A 110 -8.53 4.60 4.98
CA VAL A 110 -8.63 3.39 5.80
C VAL A 110 -10.09 2.95 5.82
N ASP A 111 -10.33 1.70 5.41
CA ASP A 111 -11.68 1.13 5.29
C ASP A 111 -12.64 2.00 4.46
N GLY A 112 -12.10 2.64 3.42
CA GLY A 112 -12.82 3.51 2.49
C GLY A 112 -12.94 4.98 2.93
N GLU A 113 -12.49 5.33 4.15
CA GLU A 113 -12.57 6.69 4.66
C GLU A 113 -11.22 7.42 4.59
N PRO A 114 -11.10 8.53 3.86
CA PRO A 114 -9.86 9.31 3.76
C PRO A 114 -9.45 9.91 5.09
N LEU A 115 -8.21 9.64 5.51
CA LEU A 115 -7.63 10.27 6.70
C LEU A 115 -7.24 11.73 6.37
N GLN A 116 -7.94 12.67 6.94
CA GLN A 116 -7.72 14.11 6.67
C GLN A 116 -6.29 14.57 7.03
N SER A 117 -5.67 13.95 8.01
CA SER A 117 -4.29 14.24 8.41
C SER A 117 -3.23 13.86 7.36
N THR A 118 -3.59 13.01 6.40
CA THR A 118 -2.71 12.55 5.31
C THR A 118 -3.03 13.21 3.98
N ARG A 119 -3.91 14.19 3.96
CA ARG A 119 -4.33 14.86 2.74
C ARG A 119 -3.18 15.67 2.14
N MET A 120 -2.74 15.24 0.97
CA MET A 120 -1.68 15.86 0.18
C MET A 120 -2.32 16.81 -0.84
N ILE A 121 -2.20 18.11 -0.64
CA ILE A 121 -2.87 19.12 -1.46
C ILE A 121 -1.82 19.86 -2.26
N VAL A 122 -2.04 20.00 -3.57
CA VAL A 122 -1.26 20.84 -4.46
C VAL A 122 -2.18 21.66 -5.34
N THR A 123 -1.75 22.88 -5.71
CA THR A 123 -2.46 23.74 -6.64
C THR A 123 -1.56 23.99 -7.85
N PRO A 124 -1.68 23.18 -8.92
CA PRO A 124 -0.90 23.37 -10.13
C PRO A 124 -1.21 24.71 -10.80
N ALA A 125 -0.18 25.34 -11.37
CA ALA A 125 -0.37 26.58 -12.13
C ALA A 125 -0.94 26.35 -13.53
N ALA A 126 -0.82 25.11 -14.04
CA ALA A 126 -1.33 24.69 -15.34
C ALA A 126 -1.66 23.20 -15.32
N VAL A 127 -2.45 22.74 -16.27
CA VAL A 127 -2.66 21.31 -16.54
C VAL A 127 -1.35 20.63 -16.96
N GLU A 128 -1.27 19.30 -16.79
CA GLU A 128 -0.10 18.48 -17.17
C GLU A 128 1.21 18.83 -16.42
N ASN A 129 1.15 19.61 -15.36
CA ASN A 129 2.28 19.86 -14.48
C ASN A 129 2.29 18.86 -13.33
N PHE A 130 3.34 18.06 -13.25
CA PHE A 130 3.54 17.08 -12.18
C PHE A 130 4.05 17.72 -10.89
N PHE A 131 3.47 17.27 -9.79
CA PHE A 131 3.92 17.56 -8.44
C PHE A 131 4.14 16.26 -7.68
N ASN A 132 5.29 16.14 -7.03
CA ASN A 132 5.53 15.03 -6.12
C ASN A 132 4.80 15.28 -4.80
N VAL A 133 4.07 14.27 -4.36
CA VAL A 133 3.32 14.29 -3.09
C VAL A 133 3.67 13.07 -2.26
N SER A 134 3.68 13.22 -0.94
CA SER A 134 3.92 12.13 -0.01
C SER A 134 3.19 12.33 1.30
N ALA A 135 2.73 11.25 1.89
CA ALA A 135 2.14 11.21 3.22
C ALA A 135 2.41 9.87 3.89
N GLN A 136 2.30 9.86 5.21
CA GLN A 136 2.40 8.63 6.00
C GLN A 136 1.43 8.67 7.18
N ALA A 137 1.02 7.48 7.61
CA ALA A 137 0.13 7.31 8.75
C ALA A 137 0.44 6.02 9.52
N TYR A 138 0.24 6.05 10.83
CA TYR A 138 0.14 4.85 11.64
C TYR A 138 -1.29 4.34 11.67
N ILE A 139 -1.46 3.04 11.43
CA ILE A 139 -2.75 2.36 11.42
C ILE A 139 -2.71 1.23 12.44
N ASP A 140 -3.61 1.28 13.41
CA ASP A 140 -3.77 0.25 14.45
C ASP A 140 -4.92 -0.69 14.05
N VAL A 141 -4.61 -1.98 13.85
CA VAL A 141 -5.58 -3.01 13.51
C VAL A 141 -5.83 -3.89 14.74
N PRO A 142 -7.05 -3.99 15.27
CA PRO A 142 -7.35 -4.84 16.43
C PRO A 142 -6.98 -6.31 16.17
N CYS A 143 -6.62 -7.04 17.24
CA CYS A 143 -6.31 -8.47 17.16
C CYS A 143 -7.49 -9.24 16.55
N GLY A 144 -7.20 -10.09 15.56
CA GLY A 144 -8.18 -10.89 14.85
C GLY A 144 -8.99 -10.14 13.78
N CYS A 145 -8.85 -8.79 13.68
CA CYS A 145 -9.51 -7.97 12.69
C CYS A 145 -8.62 -7.71 11.47
N CYS A 146 -9.23 -7.07 10.46
CA CYS A 146 -8.54 -6.60 9.26
C CYS A 146 -8.99 -5.17 8.96
N SER A 147 -8.10 -4.38 8.36
CA SER A 147 -8.42 -3.07 7.77
C SER A 147 -7.89 -3.00 6.35
N THR A 148 -8.58 -2.30 5.49
CA THR A 148 -8.12 -2.00 4.13
C THR A 148 -7.49 -0.63 4.09
N VAL A 149 -6.46 -0.48 3.27
CA VAL A 149 -5.79 0.80 3.05
C VAL A 149 -5.65 1.03 1.57
N ALA A 150 -5.97 2.24 1.14
CA ALA A 150 -5.87 2.71 -0.24
C ALA A 150 -5.32 4.14 -0.26
N VAL A 151 -5.02 4.64 -1.45
CA VAL A 151 -4.71 6.05 -1.70
C VAL A 151 -5.78 6.62 -2.61
N GLN A 152 -6.64 7.45 -2.06
CA GLN A 152 -7.86 7.90 -2.71
C GLN A 152 -7.75 9.34 -3.23
N ASN A 153 -8.31 9.58 -4.41
CA ASN A 153 -8.50 10.93 -4.94
C ASN A 153 -9.60 11.65 -4.18
N THR A 154 -9.20 12.67 -3.41
CA THR A 154 -10.10 13.52 -2.63
C THR A 154 -10.37 14.88 -3.29
N SER A 155 -10.00 15.01 -4.58
CA SER A 155 -10.27 16.21 -5.37
C SER A 155 -11.70 16.24 -5.90
N THR A 156 -12.14 17.40 -6.35
CA THR A 156 -13.43 17.62 -7.04
C THR A 156 -13.44 17.13 -8.48
N GLN A 157 -12.26 16.82 -9.05
CA GLN A 157 -12.08 16.36 -10.42
C GLN A 157 -11.17 15.14 -10.49
N ALA A 158 -11.15 14.48 -11.65
CA ALA A 158 -10.20 13.42 -11.92
C ALA A 158 -8.78 13.99 -11.94
N ILE A 159 -7.84 13.20 -11.47
CA ILE A 159 -6.40 13.50 -11.52
C ILE A 159 -5.66 12.41 -12.28
N GLN A 160 -4.43 12.70 -12.65
CA GLN A 160 -3.51 11.67 -13.13
C GLN A 160 -2.42 11.45 -12.10
N ALA A 161 -2.13 10.16 -11.84
CA ALA A 161 -1.07 9.73 -10.95
C ALA A 161 -0.04 8.90 -11.73
N GLN A 162 1.24 9.09 -11.41
CA GLN A 162 2.36 8.38 -12.04
C GLN A 162 3.47 8.12 -11.00
N ASN A 163 4.23 7.04 -11.20
CA ASN A 163 5.33 6.65 -10.32
C ASN A 163 4.89 6.57 -8.85
N SER A 164 3.70 6.00 -8.63
CA SER A 164 3.13 5.82 -7.30
C SER A 164 3.81 4.67 -6.58
N ASN A 165 4.17 4.87 -5.33
CA ASN A 165 4.77 3.89 -4.43
C ASN A 165 4.03 3.89 -3.11
N LEU A 166 3.62 2.72 -2.63
CA LEU A 166 3.00 2.55 -1.32
C LEU A 166 3.76 1.47 -0.55
N ILE A 167 4.27 1.85 0.61
CA ILE A 167 5.01 0.98 1.51
C ILE A 167 4.18 0.78 2.78
N ALA A 168 4.01 -0.46 3.19
CA ALA A 168 3.41 -0.80 4.47
C ALA A 168 4.41 -1.61 5.30
N VAL A 169 4.65 -1.16 6.53
CA VAL A 169 5.57 -1.79 7.48
C VAL A 169 4.79 -2.12 8.75
N ARG A 170 4.91 -3.36 9.23
CA ARG A 170 4.39 -3.71 10.55
C ARG A 170 5.43 -3.36 11.62
N GLU A 171 5.07 -2.50 12.55
CA GLU A 171 5.90 -2.02 13.64
C GLU A 171 5.79 -2.91 14.90
N ALA A 172 4.58 -3.38 15.21
CA ALA A 172 4.29 -4.16 16.41
C ALA A 172 3.11 -5.14 16.19
#